data_5489a553023b694e6b44ca368e743b5f
#
_entry.id   5489a553023b694e6b44ca368e743b5f
#
_cell.length_a   1.000
_cell.length_b   1.000
_cell.length_c   1.000
_cell.angle_alpha   90.00
_cell.angle_beta   90.00
_cell.angle_gamma   90.00
#
_symmetry.space_group_name_H-M   'P 1'
#
loop_
_entity.id
_entity.type
_entity.pdbx_description
1 polymer ?
#
loop_
_entity_poly.entity_id
_entity_poly.type
_entity_poly.pdbx_seq_one_letter_code
_entity_poly.pdbx_strand_id
1 'polypeptide(L)'
;FSAEGSHLFHRIPIPWGHLTIQESTYYSKLCNACESREEVDALWSCYQWLNRVTAIDLKRRIVANGLKVVREYVTQDPHAEQLPAALLDAYQREALVTNQIVLLAQRV
;
A
#
# COMPACT_ATOMS: atom_id res chain seq x y z
N PHE A 1 -3.09 -0.22 -2.07
CA PHE A 1 -2.13 -0.95 -1.21
C PHE A 1 -1.26 -1.88 -2.06
N SER A 2 -0.16 -1.35 -2.59
CA SER A 2 0.77 -2.16 -3.39
C SER A 2 1.49 -3.21 -2.53
N ALA A 3 2.11 -4.20 -3.20
CA ALA A 3 2.81 -5.29 -2.53
C ALA A 3 3.93 -4.81 -1.60
N GLU A 4 4.67 -3.81 -2.00
CA GLU A 4 5.77 -3.27 -1.20
C GLU A 4 5.27 -2.39 -0.05
N GLY A 5 4.18 -1.66 -0.26
CA GLY A 5 3.46 -0.90 0.76
C GLY A 5 4.27 0.15 1.53
N SER A 6 5.47 -0.19 1.95
CA SER A 6 6.32 0.68 2.76
C SER A 6 7.80 0.34 2.57
N HIS A 7 8.66 1.17 3.15
CA HIS A 7 10.11 0.90 3.19
C HIS A 7 10.47 -0.39 3.94
N LEU A 8 9.57 -0.95 4.73
CA LEU A 8 9.79 -2.21 5.43
C LEU A 8 10.02 -3.37 4.47
N PHE A 9 9.53 -3.28 3.23
CA PHE A 9 9.71 -4.32 2.22
C PHE A 9 11.19 -4.63 1.95
N HIS A 10 12.07 -3.65 2.10
CA HIS A 10 13.51 -3.87 1.90
C HIS A 10 14.11 -4.80 2.95
N ARG A 11 13.53 -4.85 4.16
CA ARG A 11 13.98 -5.71 5.26
C ARG A 11 13.12 -6.95 5.42
N ILE A 12 11.85 -6.85 5.06
CA ILE A 12 10.88 -7.95 5.14
C ILE A 12 10.24 -8.09 3.75
N PRO A 13 10.87 -8.80 2.80
CA PRO A 13 10.43 -8.85 1.41
C PRO A 13 9.24 -9.80 1.21
N ILE A 14 8.17 -9.56 1.94
CA ILE A 14 6.93 -10.33 1.85
C ILE A 14 5.88 -9.45 1.18
N PRO A 15 5.45 -9.77 -0.07
CA PRO A 15 4.42 -8.99 -0.76
C PRO A 15 3.15 -8.89 0.08
N TRP A 16 2.62 -7.69 0.21
CA TRP A 16 1.48 -7.36 1.06
C TRP A 16 1.66 -7.74 2.54
N GLY A 17 2.89 -7.87 3.01
CA GLY A 17 3.17 -8.21 4.41
C GLY A 17 2.52 -7.23 5.40
N HIS A 18 2.45 -5.96 5.04
CA HIS A 18 1.80 -4.93 5.85
C HIS A 18 0.28 -5.12 6.02
N LEU A 19 -0.35 -5.97 5.22
CA LEU A 19 -1.77 -6.31 5.30
C LEU A 19 -2.03 -7.73 5.83
N THR A 20 -1.06 -8.64 5.66
CA THR A 20 -1.24 -10.06 5.97
C THR A 20 -0.63 -10.47 7.31
N ILE A 21 0.37 -9.73 7.79
CA ILE A 21 1.10 -10.08 9.00
C ILE A 21 0.56 -9.23 10.17
N GLN A 22 0.27 -9.87 11.30
CA GLN A 22 -0.14 -9.17 12.49
C GLN A 22 0.94 -8.17 12.92
N GLU A 23 0.53 -6.99 13.37
CA GLU A 23 1.43 -5.87 13.64
C GLU A 23 2.57 -6.22 14.60
N SER A 24 2.27 -6.90 15.69
CA SER A 24 3.29 -7.32 16.67
C SER A 24 4.31 -8.28 16.07
N THR A 25 3.87 -9.22 15.24
CA THR A 25 4.73 -10.16 14.52
C THR A 25 5.59 -9.42 13.49
N TYR A 26 4.99 -8.47 12.79
CA TYR A 26 5.69 -7.66 11.80
C TYR A 26 6.80 -6.84 12.45
N TYR A 27 6.52 -6.21 13.58
CA TYR A 27 7.53 -5.48 14.36
C TYR A 27 8.67 -6.39 14.83
N SER A 28 8.35 -7.59 15.32
CA SER A 28 9.37 -8.56 15.75
C SER A 28 10.28 -9.00 14.59
N LYS A 29 9.69 -9.22 13.40
CA LYS A 29 10.46 -9.55 12.19
C LYS A 29 11.38 -8.39 11.81
N LEU A 30 10.91 -7.16 11.94
CA LEU A 30 11.72 -5.97 11.65
C LEU A 30 12.90 -5.86 12.60
N CYS A 31 12.70 -6.09 13.89
CA CYS A 31 13.78 -6.10 14.88
C CYS A 31 14.86 -7.12 14.55
N ASN A 32 14.47 -8.30 14.06
CA ASN A 32 15.42 -9.36 13.68
C ASN A 32 16.11 -9.07 12.35
N ALA A 33 15.51 -8.29 11.46
CA ALA A 33 16.05 -8.02 10.13
C ALA A 33 16.98 -6.81 10.10
N CYS A 34 16.86 -5.89 11.06
CA CYS A 34 17.65 -4.67 11.12
C CYS A 34 18.88 -4.84 12.02
N GLU A 35 19.95 -4.10 11.69
CA GLU A 35 21.20 -4.17 12.42
C GLU A 35 21.22 -3.29 13.67
N SER A 36 20.40 -2.23 13.71
CA SER A 36 20.39 -1.29 14.82
C SER A 36 18.96 -0.93 15.24
N ARG A 37 18.82 -0.50 16.49
CA ARG A 37 17.55 0.02 17.02
C ARG A 37 17.11 1.29 16.30
N GLU A 38 18.06 2.13 15.91
CA GLU A 38 17.79 3.38 15.21
C GLU A 38 17.14 3.11 13.85
N GLU A 39 17.61 2.10 13.13
CA GLU A 39 17.02 1.66 11.86
C GLU A 39 15.60 1.16 12.07
N VAL A 40 15.36 0.34 13.09
CA VAL A 40 14.03 -0.17 13.43
C VAL A 40 13.07 0.98 13.71
N ASP A 41 13.47 1.92 14.54
CA ASP A 41 12.62 3.05 14.92
C ASP A 41 12.28 3.94 13.73
N ALA A 42 13.24 4.20 12.85
CA ALA A 42 13.03 5.01 11.64
C ALA A 42 12.05 4.32 10.67
N LEU A 43 12.24 3.05 10.38
CA LEU A 43 11.39 2.30 9.47
C LEU A 43 9.99 2.10 10.04
N TRP A 44 9.88 1.81 11.33
CA TRP A 44 8.59 1.64 11.99
C TRP A 44 7.78 2.94 12.03
N SER A 45 8.45 4.07 12.25
CA SER A 45 7.81 5.37 12.17
C SER A 45 7.24 5.62 10.78
N CYS A 46 8.00 5.33 9.72
CA CYS A 46 7.50 5.43 8.34
C CYS A 46 6.27 4.55 8.12
N TYR A 47 6.29 3.33 8.64
CA TYR A 47 5.15 2.41 8.55
C TYR A 47 3.90 2.97 9.24
N GLN A 48 4.04 3.57 10.41
CA GLN A 48 2.92 4.14 11.17
C GLN A 48 2.28 5.33 10.45
N TRP A 49 3.05 6.06 9.64
CA TRP A 49 2.59 7.23 8.90
C TRP A 49 2.20 6.92 7.45
N LEU A 50 2.04 5.66 7.08
CA LEU A 50 1.63 5.29 5.74
C LEU A 50 0.28 5.89 5.37
N ASN A 51 0.20 6.39 4.14
CA ASN A 51 -1.07 6.75 3.53
C ASN A 51 -1.86 5.47 3.20
N ARG A 52 -3.02 5.32 3.82
CA ARG A 52 -3.88 4.13 3.65
C ARG A 52 -5.06 4.38 2.72
N VAL A 53 -4.90 5.30 1.78
CA VAL A 53 -5.91 5.59 0.76
C VAL A 53 -5.66 4.73 -0.46
N THR A 54 -6.68 3.98 -0.88
CA THR A 54 -6.61 3.18 -2.11
C THR A 54 -6.91 4.05 -3.34
N ALA A 55 -6.57 3.55 -4.53
CA ALA A 55 -6.92 4.22 -5.78
C ALA A 55 -8.43 4.42 -5.92
N ILE A 56 -9.22 3.45 -5.47
CA ILE A 56 -10.68 3.51 -5.49
C ILE A 56 -11.18 4.63 -4.57
N ASP A 57 -10.64 4.71 -3.35
CA ASP A 57 -11.00 5.75 -2.39
C ASP A 57 -10.61 7.13 -2.89
N LEU A 58 -9.45 7.25 -3.52
CA LEU A 58 -9.00 8.52 -4.11
C LEU A 58 -9.99 9.01 -5.16
N LYS A 59 -10.40 8.13 -6.08
CA LYS A 59 -11.38 8.48 -7.11
C LYS A 59 -12.72 8.89 -6.50
N ARG A 60 -13.19 8.19 -5.49
CA ARG A 60 -14.43 8.56 -4.77
C ARG A 60 -14.35 9.94 -4.13
N ARG A 61 -13.22 10.25 -3.51
CA ARG A 61 -13.01 11.56 -2.87
C ARG A 61 -12.96 12.69 -3.88
N ILE A 62 -12.37 12.46 -5.06
CA ILE A 62 -12.35 13.43 -6.14
C ILE A 62 -13.78 13.75 -6.59
N VAL A 63 -14.60 12.74 -6.84
CA VAL A 63 -15.99 12.92 -7.26
C VAL A 63 -16.82 13.60 -6.16
N ALA A 64 -16.64 13.19 -4.90
CA ALA A 64 -17.35 13.76 -3.77
C ALA A 64 -17.07 15.26 -3.56
N ASN A 65 -15.93 15.75 -4.05
CA ASN A 65 -15.53 17.15 -3.97
C ASN A 65 -15.85 17.97 -5.23
N GLY A 66 -16.74 17.48 -6.09
CA GLY A 66 -17.23 18.22 -7.24
C GLY A 66 -16.30 18.20 -8.45
N LEU A 67 -15.43 17.24 -8.51
CA LEU A 67 -14.53 17.04 -9.65
C LEU A 67 -14.89 15.75 -10.39
N LYS A 68 -14.54 15.67 -11.66
CA LYS A 68 -14.64 14.43 -12.42
C LYS A 68 -13.28 14.02 -12.93
N VAL A 69 -13.02 12.71 -12.97
CA VAL A 69 -11.79 12.14 -13.56
C VAL A 69 -11.98 12.10 -15.06
N VAL A 70 -11.13 12.83 -15.80
CA VAL A 70 -11.18 12.89 -17.26
C VAL A 70 -10.13 12.02 -17.91
N ARG A 71 -9.03 11.75 -17.23
CA ARG A 71 -8.00 10.81 -17.67
C ARG A 71 -7.42 10.09 -16.49
N GLU A 72 -7.03 8.83 -16.71
CA GLU A 72 -6.45 7.96 -15.72
C GLU A 72 -5.31 7.16 -16.33
N TYR A 73 -4.18 7.13 -15.63
CA TYR A 73 -3.04 6.28 -15.93
C TYR A 73 -2.76 5.41 -14.73
N VAL A 74 -2.72 4.09 -14.94
CA VAL A 74 -2.55 3.11 -13.87
C VAL A 74 -1.45 2.15 -14.26
N THR A 75 -0.55 1.85 -13.31
CA THR A 75 0.41 0.76 -13.43
C THR A 75 0.05 -0.37 -12.49
N GLN A 76 0.20 -1.59 -12.96
CA GLN A 76 -0.06 -2.78 -12.16
C GLN A 76 1.18 -3.17 -11.37
N ASP A 77 0.96 -3.68 -10.14
CA ASP A 77 2.03 -4.16 -9.28
C ASP A 77 2.74 -5.35 -9.94
N PRO A 78 4.07 -5.35 -10.02
CA PRO A 78 4.82 -6.49 -10.58
C PRO A 78 4.66 -7.78 -9.76
N HIS A 79 4.22 -7.69 -8.52
CA HIS A 79 3.97 -8.83 -7.65
C HIS A 79 2.51 -9.33 -7.69
N ALA A 80 1.69 -8.84 -8.65
CA ALA A 80 0.25 -9.15 -8.70
C ALA A 80 -0.06 -10.66 -8.70
N GLU A 81 0.78 -11.48 -9.31
CA GLU A 81 0.61 -12.93 -9.34
C GLU A 81 0.83 -13.60 -7.98
N GLN A 82 1.51 -12.93 -7.06
CA GLN A 82 1.78 -13.41 -5.70
C GLN A 82 0.74 -12.97 -4.69
N LEU A 83 -0.35 -12.34 -5.15
CA LEU A 83 -1.40 -11.79 -4.29
C LEU A 83 -2.06 -12.91 -3.46
N PRO A 84 -2.01 -12.81 -2.11
CA PRO A 84 -2.70 -13.77 -1.27
C PRO A 84 -4.21 -13.73 -1.46
N ALA A 85 -4.82 -14.90 -1.72
CA ALA A 85 -6.26 -14.99 -1.96
C ALA A 85 -7.10 -14.47 -0.78
N ALA A 86 -6.60 -14.60 0.45
CA ALA A 86 -7.30 -14.13 1.64
C ALA A 86 -7.54 -12.62 1.64
N LEU A 87 -6.70 -11.83 0.98
CA LEU A 87 -6.88 -10.39 0.91
C LEU A 87 -8.08 -9.99 0.04
N LEU A 88 -8.49 -10.83 -0.89
CA LEU A 88 -9.64 -10.56 -1.77
C LEU A 88 -10.97 -10.62 -1.02
N ASP A 89 -11.00 -11.18 0.17
CA ASP A 89 -12.19 -11.17 1.02
C ASP A 89 -12.42 -9.79 1.69
N ALA A 90 -11.34 -9.04 1.92
CA ALA A 90 -11.38 -7.74 2.59
C ALA A 90 -11.20 -6.55 1.64
N TYR A 91 -10.54 -6.75 0.50
CA TYR A 91 -10.17 -5.68 -0.43
C TYR A 91 -10.54 -6.05 -1.86
N GLN A 92 -10.87 -5.04 -2.68
CA GLN A 92 -11.00 -5.24 -4.12
C GLN A 92 -9.62 -5.44 -4.75
N ARG A 93 -9.54 -6.33 -5.76
CA ARG A 93 -8.27 -6.61 -6.44
C ARG A 93 -7.60 -5.34 -6.96
N GLU A 94 -8.36 -4.42 -7.55
CA GLU A 94 -7.82 -3.14 -8.04
C GLU A 94 -7.09 -2.36 -6.97
N ALA A 95 -7.62 -2.33 -5.73
CA ALA A 95 -6.99 -1.62 -4.62
C ALA A 95 -5.65 -2.23 -4.22
N LEU A 96 -5.44 -3.52 -4.46
CA LEU A 96 -4.23 -4.25 -4.06
C LEU A 96 -3.16 -4.27 -5.15
N VAL A 97 -3.57 -4.36 -6.42
CA VAL A 97 -2.63 -4.52 -7.54
C VAL A 97 -2.28 -3.22 -8.25
N THR A 98 -2.94 -2.12 -7.95
CA THR A 98 -2.57 -0.81 -8.50
C THR A 98 -1.32 -0.31 -7.79
N ASN A 99 -0.22 -0.24 -8.52
CA ASN A 99 1.06 0.22 -8.00
C ASN A 99 1.16 1.73 -8.01
N GLN A 100 0.76 2.34 -9.11
CA GLN A 100 0.81 3.79 -9.31
C GLN A 100 -0.44 4.24 -10.05
N ILE A 101 -0.99 5.37 -9.64
CA ILE A 101 -2.12 5.99 -10.32
C ILE A 101 -1.85 7.47 -10.53
N VAL A 102 -2.12 7.94 -11.74
CA VAL A 102 -2.10 9.36 -12.09
C VAL A 102 -3.47 9.73 -12.63
N LEU A 103 -4.08 10.73 -12.04
CA LEU A 103 -5.41 11.18 -12.39
C LEU A 103 -5.40 12.63 -12.86
N LEU A 104 -6.08 12.89 -13.98
CA LEU A 104 -6.43 14.23 -14.38
C LEU A 104 -7.90 14.46 -14.04
N ALA A 105 -8.15 15.42 -13.17
CA ALA A 105 -9.49 15.76 -12.73
C ALA A 105 -9.86 17.16 -13.19
N GLN A 106 -11.14 17.36 -13.48
CA GLN A 106 -11.69 18.61 -13.94
C GLN A 106 -12.89 19.00 -13.08
N ARG A 107 -13.02 20.29 -12.80
CA ARG A 107 -14.19 20.80 -12.09
C ARG A 107 -15.47 20.55 -12.92
N VAL A 108 -16.47 20.05 -12.24
CA VAL A 108 -17.77 19.80 -12.85
C VAL A 108 -18.57 21.08 -13.02
#